data_85633b45d3e0f17405082df940ccf226
#
_entry.id   85633b45d3e0f17405082df940ccf226
#
_cell.length_a   1.000
_cell.length_b   1.000
_cell.length_c   1.000
_cell.angle_alpha   90.00
_cell.angle_beta   90.00
_cell.angle_gamma   90.00
#
_symmetry.space_group_name_H-M   'P 1'
#
loop_
_entity.id
_entity.type
_entity.pdbx_description
1 polymer ?
#
loop_
_entity_poly.entity_id
_entity_poly.type
_entity_poly.pdbx_seq_one_letter_code
_entity_poly.pdbx_strand_id
1 'polypeptide(L)'
;NFPHYGYLAQLASLSSLKALGSTDEYYKIKGGVLGAVTFGKQTVLGSFSAGTHIGNDIPFYDQFSLGGFLNLSGLLSNQIYGQHMLFGRLITYRKVGTSFIGDLYLGGSIESGNVWNDDNKFNLSKLRLAGSLFVGYDTIIGPLYLAYGHADGGFSAAYLYLGRTF
;
A
#
# COMPACT_ATOMS: atom_id res chain seq x y z
N ASN A 1 -6.04 11.40 -9.31
CA ASN A 1 -5.50 11.30 -10.69
C ASN A 1 -4.43 10.21 -10.72
N PHE A 2 -4.31 9.54 -11.85
CA PHE A 2 -3.26 8.52 -12.06
C PHE A 2 -1.90 9.22 -12.24
N PRO A 3 -0.85 8.91 -11.45
CA PRO A 3 0.47 9.49 -11.65
C PRO A 3 1.09 8.98 -12.96
N HIS A 4 1.73 9.88 -13.71
CA HIS A 4 2.36 9.56 -14.98
C HIS A 4 3.89 9.63 -14.94
N TYR A 5 4.44 10.53 -14.14
CA TYR A 5 5.88 10.74 -14.03
C TYR A 5 6.23 11.41 -12.70
N GLY A 6 7.34 10.99 -12.11
CA GLY A 6 7.89 11.60 -10.91
C GLY A 6 8.32 10.60 -9.86
N TYR A 7 8.88 11.11 -8.80
CA TYR A 7 9.23 10.34 -7.61
C TYR A 7 8.79 11.08 -6.35
N LEU A 8 8.54 10.33 -5.30
CA LEU A 8 8.19 10.82 -3.98
C LEU A 8 8.94 9.98 -2.95
N ALA A 9 9.61 10.64 -2.02
CA ALA A 9 10.15 9.99 -0.83
C ALA A 9 9.47 10.60 0.40
N GLN A 10 9.10 9.76 1.34
CA GLN A 10 8.43 10.15 2.57
C GLN A 10 9.11 9.50 3.76
N LEU A 11 9.28 10.28 4.83
CA LEU A 11 9.70 9.79 6.14
C LEU A 11 8.73 10.37 7.16
N ALA A 12 8.11 9.51 7.94
CA ALA A 12 7.21 9.88 9.02
C ALA A 12 7.74 9.28 10.33
N SER A 13 7.75 10.07 11.38
CA SER A 13 8.02 9.62 12.74
C SER A 13 6.87 10.05 13.64
N LEU A 14 6.48 9.16 14.55
CA LEU A 14 5.48 9.42 15.56
C LEU A 14 6.09 9.08 16.93
N SER A 15 5.94 9.99 17.87
CA SER A 15 6.43 9.86 19.24
C SER A 15 5.24 9.95 20.18
N SER A 16 4.99 8.91 20.94
CA SER A 16 4.00 8.91 22.01
C SER A 16 4.71 9.08 23.34
N LEU A 17 4.40 10.15 24.07
CA LEU A 17 5.10 10.53 25.29
C LEU A 17 4.13 10.62 26.46
N LYS A 18 4.45 9.96 27.58
CA LYS A 18 3.69 10.07 28.83
C LYS A 18 3.60 11.50 29.36
N ALA A 19 4.65 12.28 29.14
CA ALA A 19 4.68 13.72 29.53
C ALA A 19 3.61 14.57 28.83
N LEU A 20 3.06 14.09 27.70
CA LEU A 20 1.98 14.74 26.94
C LEU A 20 0.61 14.09 27.20
N GLY A 21 0.49 13.24 28.23
CA GLY A 21 -0.77 12.60 28.61
C GLY A 21 -1.05 11.26 27.92
N SER A 22 -0.08 10.67 27.23
CA SER A 22 -0.22 9.34 26.69
C SER A 22 -0.10 8.26 27.78
N THR A 23 -0.82 7.17 27.62
CA THR A 23 -0.70 5.99 28.50
C THR A 23 0.57 5.20 28.21
N ASP A 24 0.96 5.14 26.92
CA ASP A 24 2.09 4.36 26.42
C ASP A 24 3.16 5.27 25.81
N GLU A 25 4.42 4.88 25.98
CA GLU A 25 5.59 5.60 25.47
C GLU A 25 6.30 4.73 24.42
N TYR A 26 6.25 5.14 23.15
CA TYR A 26 6.91 4.46 22.06
C TYR A 26 7.26 5.44 20.93
N TYR A 27 8.19 5.04 20.08
CA TYR A 27 8.59 5.76 18.88
C TYR A 27 8.32 4.89 17.65
N LYS A 28 7.58 5.41 16.69
CA LYS A 28 7.23 4.75 15.44
C LYS A 28 7.85 5.50 14.28
N ILE A 29 8.58 4.79 13.43
CA ILE A 29 9.22 5.35 12.24
C ILE A 29 8.72 4.58 11.02
N LYS A 30 8.30 5.32 10.00
CA LYS A 30 7.90 4.76 8.69
C LYS A 30 8.55 5.55 7.59
N GLY A 31 9.21 4.87 6.66
CA GLY A 31 9.77 5.47 5.46
C GLY A 31 9.24 4.79 4.21
N GLY A 32 9.24 5.52 3.10
CA GLY A 32 8.84 4.96 1.82
C GLY A 32 9.29 5.81 0.64
N VAL A 33 9.41 5.14 -0.50
CA VAL A 33 9.71 5.75 -1.79
C VAL A 33 8.72 5.25 -2.82
N LEU A 34 8.38 6.11 -3.76
CA LEU A 34 7.51 5.84 -4.88
C LEU A 34 8.07 6.50 -6.13
N GLY A 35 8.04 5.80 -7.25
CA GLY A 35 8.41 6.35 -8.54
C GLY A 35 7.44 5.91 -9.62
N ALA A 36 7.16 6.78 -10.58
CA ALA A 36 6.32 6.48 -11.73
C ALA A 36 6.98 6.97 -13.01
N VAL A 37 6.85 6.19 -14.07
CA VAL A 37 7.33 6.54 -15.40
C VAL A 37 6.33 6.07 -16.47
N THR A 38 6.06 6.91 -17.46
CA THR A 38 5.14 6.62 -18.57
C THR A 38 5.91 6.48 -19.87
N PHE A 39 5.66 5.41 -20.57
CA PHE A 39 6.14 5.12 -21.91
C PHE A 39 4.93 5.06 -22.87
N GLY A 40 4.71 6.11 -23.64
CA GLY A 40 3.53 6.24 -24.49
C GLY A 40 2.23 6.23 -23.69
N LYS A 41 1.42 5.17 -23.81
CA LYS A 41 0.16 5.00 -23.06
C LYS A 41 0.29 4.11 -21.83
N GLN A 42 1.48 3.54 -21.59
CA GLN A 42 1.74 2.60 -20.51
C GLN A 42 2.50 3.31 -19.39
N THR A 43 2.00 3.23 -18.17
CA THR A 43 2.68 3.71 -16.97
C THR A 43 3.10 2.54 -16.10
N VAL A 44 4.31 2.63 -15.56
CA VAL A 44 4.82 1.72 -14.53
C VAL A 44 5.11 2.54 -13.28
N LEU A 45 4.66 2.05 -12.15
CA LEU A 45 4.84 2.64 -10.84
C LEU A 45 5.42 1.60 -9.90
N GLY A 46 6.51 1.95 -9.23
CA GLY A 46 7.12 1.15 -8.18
C GLY A 46 7.07 1.88 -6.85
N SER A 47 6.80 1.18 -5.77
CA SER A 47 6.93 1.73 -4.44
C SER A 47 7.47 0.72 -3.45
N PHE A 48 8.16 1.24 -2.44
CA PHE A 48 8.68 0.48 -1.33
C PHE A 48 8.47 1.25 -0.04
N SER A 49 8.08 0.57 1.04
CA SER A 49 7.94 1.17 2.37
C SER A 49 8.36 0.19 3.45
N ALA A 50 8.94 0.74 4.50
CA ALA A 50 9.33 0.01 5.70
C ALA A 50 8.94 0.81 6.93
N GLY A 51 8.60 0.10 8.00
CA GLY A 51 8.27 0.71 9.28
C GLY A 51 8.74 -0.15 10.44
N THR A 52 9.12 0.51 11.53
CA THR A 52 9.58 -0.13 12.78
C THR A 52 9.24 0.75 13.97
N HIS A 53 9.30 0.18 15.16
CA HIS A 53 9.24 0.92 16.41
C HIS A 53 10.57 0.86 17.15
N ILE A 54 10.75 1.77 18.10
CA ILE A 54 11.89 1.83 19.01
C ILE A 54 11.31 2.05 20.42
N GLY A 55 11.78 1.29 21.40
CA GLY A 55 11.32 1.34 22.78
C GLY A 55 10.23 0.31 23.05
N ASN A 56 9.15 0.74 23.72
CA ASN A 56 8.05 -0.17 24.04
C ASN A 56 7.20 -0.52 22.81
N ASP A 57 6.49 -1.64 22.91
CA ASP A 57 5.58 -2.11 21.87
C ASP A 57 4.54 -1.06 21.52
N ILE A 58 4.24 -0.96 20.22
CA ILE A 58 3.15 -0.13 19.71
C ILE A 58 1.82 -0.76 20.14
N PRO A 59 0.91 -0.02 20.76
CA PRO A 59 -0.43 -0.49 21.06
C PRO A 59 -1.15 -0.97 19.78
N PHE A 60 -2.02 -1.97 19.92
CA PHE A 60 -2.70 -2.61 18.78
C PHE A 60 -3.37 -1.60 17.82
N TYR A 61 -3.97 -0.55 18.35
CA TYR A 61 -4.67 0.47 17.55
C TYR A 61 -3.74 1.35 16.71
N ASP A 62 -2.43 1.36 16.97
CA ASP A 62 -1.44 2.15 16.22
C ASP A 62 -0.39 1.29 15.50
N GLN A 63 -0.50 -0.05 15.54
CA GLN A 63 0.38 -0.96 14.82
C GLN A 63 0.38 -0.70 13.31
N PHE A 64 1.45 -1.12 12.64
CA PHE A 64 1.47 -1.15 11.19
C PHE A 64 0.47 -2.18 10.67
N SER A 65 -0.21 -1.85 9.58
CA SER A 65 -1.18 -2.76 8.97
C SER A 65 -0.96 -2.88 7.47
N LEU A 66 -1.23 -4.07 6.94
CA LEU A 66 -1.28 -4.37 5.52
C LEU A 66 -2.57 -5.12 5.20
N GLY A 67 -2.99 -5.04 3.95
CA GLY A 67 -4.19 -5.64 3.39
C GLY A 67 -5.03 -4.60 2.65
N GLY A 68 -5.69 -5.06 1.59
CA GLY A 68 -6.55 -4.25 0.74
C GLY A 68 -5.98 -4.01 -0.66
N PHE A 69 -6.76 -3.34 -1.48
CA PHE A 69 -6.39 -3.04 -2.87
C PHE A 69 -5.07 -2.28 -2.99
N LEU A 70 -4.14 -2.82 -3.78
CA LEU A 70 -2.77 -2.33 -3.96
C LEU A 70 -1.93 -2.26 -2.66
N ASN A 71 -2.33 -3.01 -1.63
CA ASN A 71 -1.66 -3.10 -0.33
C ASN A 71 -1.72 -4.53 0.21
N LEU A 72 -1.23 -5.52 -0.53
CA LEU A 72 -1.46 -6.96 -0.47
C LEU A 72 -2.89 -7.31 -0.91
N SER A 73 -3.14 -7.07 -2.20
CA SER A 73 -4.42 -7.38 -2.85
C SER A 73 -4.78 -8.86 -2.71
N GLY A 74 -6.02 -9.13 -2.34
CA GLY A 74 -6.52 -10.46 -1.96
C GLY A 74 -6.86 -10.52 -0.48
N LEU A 75 -6.19 -9.74 0.37
CA LEU A 75 -6.55 -9.55 1.78
C LEU A 75 -7.59 -8.44 1.92
N LEU A 76 -8.40 -8.50 2.97
CA LEU A 76 -9.29 -7.41 3.35
C LEU A 76 -8.47 -6.19 3.84
N SER A 77 -9.05 -5.01 3.80
CA SER A 77 -8.38 -3.79 4.25
C SER A 77 -7.89 -3.92 5.68
N ASN A 78 -6.60 -3.64 5.90
CA ASN A 78 -5.93 -3.75 7.19
C ASN A 78 -6.14 -5.12 7.86
N GLN A 79 -6.00 -6.22 7.12
CA GLN A 79 -6.25 -7.57 7.65
C GLN A 79 -5.13 -8.09 8.54
N ILE A 80 -3.89 -7.65 8.32
CA ILE A 80 -2.73 -8.07 9.12
C ILE A 80 -2.07 -6.88 9.80
N TYR A 81 -1.66 -7.08 11.05
CA TYR A 81 -1.07 -6.05 11.93
C TYR A 81 0.25 -6.51 12.51
N GLY A 82 1.14 -5.56 12.83
CA GLY A 82 2.41 -5.86 13.49
C GLY A 82 3.20 -4.63 13.90
N GLN A 83 4.25 -4.90 14.67
CA GLN A 83 5.19 -3.91 15.20
C GLN A 83 6.16 -3.40 14.14
N HIS A 84 6.44 -4.23 13.13
CA HIS A 84 7.34 -3.93 12.02
C HIS A 84 6.63 -4.22 10.71
N MET A 85 6.96 -3.48 9.65
CA MET A 85 6.37 -3.63 8.33
C MET A 85 7.42 -3.52 7.25
N LEU A 86 7.30 -4.36 6.23
CA LEU A 86 8.00 -4.23 4.97
C LEU A 86 7.02 -4.47 3.84
N PHE A 87 6.97 -3.57 2.86
CA PHE A 87 6.05 -3.67 1.74
C PHE A 87 6.66 -3.08 0.48
N GLY A 88 6.55 -3.80 -0.61
CA GLY A 88 6.92 -3.35 -1.94
C GLY A 88 5.84 -3.71 -2.96
N ARG A 89 5.64 -2.86 -3.95
CA ARG A 89 4.71 -3.12 -5.05
C ARG A 89 5.23 -2.57 -6.37
N LEU A 90 4.86 -3.27 -7.43
CA LEU A 90 4.99 -2.82 -8.81
C LEU A 90 3.60 -2.80 -9.43
N ILE A 91 3.21 -1.68 -10.00
CA ILE A 91 1.90 -1.48 -10.63
C ILE A 91 2.15 -1.08 -12.08
N THR A 92 1.38 -1.63 -12.98
CA THR A 92 1.38 -1.18 -14.37
C THR A 92 -0.05 -0.92 -14.81
N TYR A 93 -0.26 0.17 -15.54
CA TYR A 93 -1.56 0.50 -16.10
C TYR A 93 -1.43 1.23 -17.43
N ARG A 94 -2.47 1.09 -18.25
CA ARG A 94 -2.54 1.67 -19.58
C ARG A 94 -3.86 2.39 -19.78
N LYS A 95 -3.80 3.60 -20.34
CA LYS A 95 -4.99 4.30 -20.80
C LYS A 95 -5.54 3.59 -22.06
N VAL A 96 -6.77 3.09 -21.94
CA VAL A 96 -7.44 2.32 -22.99
C VAL A 96 -8.58 3.07 -23.66
N GLY A 97 -9.08 4.15 -23.05
CA GLY A 97 -10.13 4.97 -23.61
C GLY A 97 -10.32 6.29 -22.91
N THR A 98 -11.11 7.15 -23.51
CA THR A 98 -11.59 8.42 -22.92
C THR A 98 -13.08 8.51 -23.19
N SER A 99 -13.86 8.86 -22.20
CA SER A 99 -15.29 9.14 -22.33
C SER A 99 -15.62 10.53 -21.73
N PHE A 100 -16.89 10.94 -21.81
CA PHE A 100 -17.33 12.22 -21.26
C PHE A 100 -17.22 12.31 -19.72
N ILE A 101 -17.11 11.18 -19.02
CA ILE A 101 -16.94 11.13 -17.56
C ILE A 101 -15.47 10.97 -17.13
N GLY A 102 -14.55 10.71 -18.05
CA GLY A 102 -13.14 10.61 -17.73
C GLY A 102 -12.36 9.59 -18.55
N ASP A 103 -11.12 9.37 -18.15
CA ASP A 103 -10.20 8.44 -18.78
C ASP A 103 -10.31 7.03 -18.17
N LEU A 104 -10.33 6.02 -19.04
CA LEU A 104 -10.41 4.62 -18.67
C LEU A 104 -9.02 3.99 -18.71
N TYR A 105 -8.66 3.31 -17.64
CA TYR A 105 -7.40 2.59 -17.47
C TYR A 105 -7.63 1.12 -17.18
N LEU A 106 -6.78 0.28 -17.74
CA LEU A 106 -6.65 -1.13 -17.39
C LEU A 106 -5.27 -1.35 -16.78
N GLY A 107 -5.19 -2.05 -15.67
CA GLY A 107 -3.93 -2.26 -14.97
C GLY A 107 -3.89 -3.51 -14.12
N GLY A 108 -2.71 -3.73 -13.54
CA GLY A 108 -2.46 -4.81 -12.60
C GLY A 108 -1.29 -4.49 -11.69
N SER A 109 -1.14 -5.27 -10.63
CA SER A 109 -0.07 -5.15 -9.66
C SER A 109 0.56 -6.49 -9.32
N ILE A 110 1.80 -6.42 -8.88
CA ILE A 110 2.50 -7.44 -8.11
C ILE A 110 2.95 -6.78 -6.82
N GLU A 111 2.68 -7.42 -5.71
CA GLU A 111 2.86 -6.87 -4.38
C GLU A 111 3.53 -7.90 -3.48
N SER A 112 4.44 -7.45 -2.63
CA SER A 112 5.08 -8.33 -1.66
C SER A 112 5.29 -7.59 -0.35
N GLY A 113 4.96 -8.22 0.77
CA GLY A 113 5.13 -7.62 2.08
C GLY A 113 4.68 -8.51 3.23
N ASN A 114 4.99 -8.06 4.41
CA ASN A 114 4.48 -8.65 5.64
C ASN A 114 4.60 -7.66 6.81
N VAL A 115 3.98 -8.03 7.92
CA VAL A 115 4.15 -7.39 9.23
C VAL A 115 4.64 -8.44 10.24
N TRP A 116 5.43 -8.02 11.22
CA TRP A 116 6.02 -8.88 12.25
C TRP A 116 5.83 -8.28 13.63
N ASN A 117 5.68 -9.13 14.64
CA ASN A 117 5.55 -8.73 16.04
C ASN A 117 6.83 -8.94 16.85
N ASP A 118 7.78 -9.73 16.34
CA ASP A 118 9.04 -10.03 17.02
C ASP A 118 10.11 -9.00 16.66
N ASP A 119 10.75 -8.38 17.65
CA ASP A 119 11.78 -7.35 17.52
C ASP A 119 13.04 -7.80 16.74
N ASN A 120 13.27 -9.07 16.59
CA ASN A 120 14.50 -9.61 16.05
C ASN A 120 14.40 -10.18 14.62
N LYS A 121 13.28 -10.05 13.92
CA LYS A 121 13.13 -10.89 12.71
C LYS A 121 12.31 -10.24 11.59
N PHE A 122 12.92 -9.31 10.88
CA PHE A 122 12.55 -9.14 9.46
C PHE A 122 12.88 -10.43 8.70
N ASN A 123 11.97 -11.38 8.71
CA ASN A 123 12.16 -12.64 8.01
C ASN A 123 11.64 -12.53 6.58
N LEU A 124 12.55 -12.27 5.64
CA LEU A 124 12.23 -12.11 4.23
C LEU A 124 11.61 -13.38 3.61
N SER A 125 11.85 -14.58 4.20
CA SER A 125 11.22 -15.82 3.72
C SER A 125 9.73 -15.92 4.07
N LYS A 126 9.23 -15.04 4.92
CA LYS A 126 7.80 -14.96 5.28
C LYS A 126 7.06 -13.84 4.56
N LEU A 127 7.68 -13.18 3.58
CA LEU A 127 6.99 -12.22 2.75
C LEU A 127 5.84 -12.91 2.02
N ARG A 128 4.65 -12.32 2.09
CA ARG A 128 3.48 -12.73 1.31
C ARG A 128 3.57 -12.12 -0.08
N LEU A 129 3.23 -12.89 -1.09
CA LEU A 129 3.07 -12.42 -2.46
C LEU A 129 1.59 -12.20 -2.72
N ALA A 130 1.28 -11.12 -3.42
CA ALA A 130 -0.06 -10.78 -3.84
C ALA A 130 -0.04 -10.12 -5.22
N GLY A 131 -1.19 -10.05 -5.86
CA GLY A 131 -1.35 -9.34 -7.12
C GLY A 131 -2.80 -9.00 -7.38
N SER A 132 -3.01 -8.05 -8.27
CA SER A 132 -4.36 -7.66 -8.68
C SER A 132 -4.45 -7.31 -10.16
N LEU A 133 -5.68 -7.43 -10.67
CA LEU A 133 -6.09 -6.83 -11.94
C LEU A 133 -7.17 -5.81 -11.64
N PHE A 134 -7.17 -4.69 -12.33
CA PHE A 134 -8.14 -3.62 -12.11
C PHE A 134 -8.49 -2.86 -13.37
N VAL A 135 -9.71 -2.33 -13.36
CA VAL A 135 -10.17 -1.28 -14.26
C VAL A 135 -10.30 -0.01 -13.42
N GLY A 136 -9.69 1.07 -13.89
CA GLY A 136 -9.73 2.38 -13.23
C GLY A 136 -10.36 3.43 -14.12
N TYR A 137 -11.19 4.26 -13.52
CA TYR A 137 -11.83 5.41 -14.17
C TYR A 137 -11.38 6.69 -13.48
N ASP A 138 -10.74 7.62 -14.21
CA ASP A 138 -10.38 8.94 -13.65
C ASP A 138 -11.56 9.89 -13.82
N THR A 139 -12.39 10.00 -12.78
CA THR A 139 -13.63 10.79 -12.80
C THR A 139 -13.43 12.16 -12.16
N ILE A 140 -14.39 13.07 -12.34
CA ILE A 140 -14.40 14.42 -11.76
C ILE A 140 -14.34 14.38 -10.22
N ILE A 141 -14.94 13.35 -9.60
CA ILE A 141 -14.97 13.17 -8.14
C ILE A 141 -13.77 12.38 -7.61
N GLY A 142 -12.86 11.95 -8.49
CA GLY A 142 -11.67 11.15 -8.18
C GLY A 142 -11.63 9.81 -8.91
N PRO A 143 -10.48 9.11 -8.84
CA PRO A 143 -10.33 7.81 -9.46
C PRO A 143 -11.24 6.76 -8.82
N LEU A 144 -11.98 6.03 -9.66
CA LEU A 144 -12.82 4.89 -9.28
C LEU A 144 -12.15 3.61 -9.79
N TYR A 145 -12.02 2.60 -8.94
CA TYR A 145 -11.43 1.31 -9.30
C TYR A 145 -12.40 0.17 -9.05
N LEU A 146 -12.49 -0.74 -10.00
CA LEU A 146 -13.02 -2.08 -9.83
C LEU A 146 -11.85 -3.05 -9.99
N ALA A 147 -11.60 -3.86 -8.96
CA ALA A 147 -10.42 -4.72 -8.93
C ALA A 147 -10.75 -6.10 -8.36
N TYR A 148 -9.90 -7.07 -8.75
CA TYR A 148 -9.85 -8.39 -8.15
C TYR A 148 -8.40 -8.67 -7.79
N GLY A 149 -8.17 -9.10 -6.53
CA GLY A 149 -6.86 -9.43 -6.00
C GLY A 149 -6.80 -10.85 -5.46
N HIS A 150 -5.59 -11.41 -5.52
CA HIS A 150 -5.24 -12.70 -4.97
C HIS A 150 -3.92 -12.62 -4.21
N ALA A 151 -3.84 -13.27 -3.05
CA ALA A 151 -2.65 -13.33 -2.21
C ALA A 151 -2.33 -14.77 -1.80
N ASP A 152 -1.06 -14.99 -1.41
CA ASP A 152 -0.59 -16.24 -0.84
C ASP A 152 -1.50 -16.71 0.31
N GLY A 153 -1.70 -18.03 0.39
CA GLY A 153 -2.62 -18.66 1.34
C GLY A 153 -4.04 -18.80 0.80
N GLY A 154 -4.27 -18.51 -0.51
CA GLY A 154 -5.57 -18.69 -1.17
C GLY A 154 -6.56 -17.56 -0.89
N PHE A 155 -6.12 -16.44 -0.37
CA PHE A 155 -6.97 -15.28 -0.13
C PHE A 155 -7.29 -14.57 -1.43
N SER A 156 -8.57 -14.24 -1.63
CA SER A 156 -9.03 -13.48 -2.80
C SER A 156 -10.10 -12.49 -2.39
N ALA A 157 -10.09 -11.30 -3.00
CA ALA A 157 -11.07 -10.27 -2.74
C ALA A 157 -11.37 -9.46 -4.00
N ALA A 158 -12.61 -9.03 -4.13
CA ALA A 158 -13.02 -8.01 -5.08
C ALA A 158 -13.12 -6.66 -4.37
N TYR A 159 -12.71 -5.60 -5.06
CA TYR A 159 -12.68 -4.25 -4.50
C TYR A 159 -13.44 -3.29 -5.40
N LEU A 160 -14.22 -2.44 -4.78
CA LEU A 160 -14.71 -1.19 -5.35
C LEU A 160 -14.10 -0.05 -4.52
N TYR A 161 -13.27 0.77 -5.13
CA TYR A 161 -12.53 1.81 -4.42
C TYR A 161 -12.68 3.16 -5.13
N LEU A 162 -13.04 4.18 -4.37
CA LEU A 162 -13.10 5.56 -4.83
C LEU A 162 -12.05 6.38 -4.07
N GLY A 163 -11.13 7.00 -4.78
CA GLY A 163 -10.10 7.84 -4.21
C GLY A 163 -8.71 7.54 -4.77
N ARG A 164 -7.70 8.24 -4.23
CA ARG A 164 -6.30 8.06 -4.62
C ARG A 164 -5.69 6.86 -3.92
N THR A 165 -5.02 6.01 -4.67
CA THR A 165 -4.30 4.82 -4.20
C THR A 165 -2.79 4.98 -4.24
N PHE A 166 -2.31 6.12 -4.75
CA PHE A 166 -0.91 6.45 -4.93
C PHE A 166 -0.55 7.81 -4.28
#